data_7657b4a4f656b113e080f44d2659f1f2
#
_entry.id   7657b4a4f656b113e080f44d2659f1f2
#
_cell.length_a   1.000
_cell.length_b   1.000
_cell.length_c   1.000
_cell.angle_alpha   90.00
_cell.angle_beta   90.00
_cell.angle_gamma   90.00
#
_symmetry.space_group_name_H-M   'P 1'
#
loop_
_entity.id
_entity.type
_entity.pdbx_description
1 polymer ?
#
loop_
_entity_poly.entity_id
_entity_poly.type
_entity_poly.pdbx_seq_one_letter_code
_entity_poly.pdbx_strand_id
1 'polypeptide(L)'
;NTMGKYQIIEKEKNNCYVISVTVDNEYLTSEKTKYPVTIDPYIKSNTGDGGIEDMQVFKGTDGKGDKEKSAGLSGVSRVGWSDWGACRTLLKFKQKNVLNNHGITLKGQIISASIEMRDLMCQGDEVPVYCTQFAGKSWNESGQYTWNALNAENTGKGGSMLPVSYANGKKKSDTNPSTDTMSHWFKWNVSNIVKNWVGNSSDIERGIEFYALPMLEGSSVYASYMKTFGSVQADAKYKPYFHIEYNNKTAILVSIKYTGHDHVSKLAALKDKLQGNQYNAEVYNGSYSGSYIKKLICNGNTDIVVTRSHGTTHKNCSYITTDNKTSEALFPSDFKDGTDLSHIKIALFVGCNTAKNEVNLPSRMNALGAKYTLGFKETIYCNEGNEFVKLFFDNLLAGNAARESANSAARAIQKKNPSTTIDKFLDYGDRNLVYKK
;
A
#
# COMPACT_ATOMS: atom_id res chain seq x y z
N ASN A 1 5.23 9.08 -23.42
CA ASN A 1 4.57 10.37 -23.26
C ASN A 1 4.68 10.78 -21.82
N THR A 2 5.47 11.81 -21.53
CA THR A 2 5.58 12.39 -20.19
C THR A 2 4.36 13.30 -20.00
N MET A 3 3.37 12.82 -19.26
CA MET A 3 2.14 13.58 -18.98
C MET A 3 2.29 14.56 -17.80
N GLY A 4 3.49 14.73 -17.27
CA GLY A 4 3.76 15.66 -16.18
C GLY A 4 5.24 15.92 -15.95
N LYS A 5 5.54 17.00 -15.24
CA LYS A 5 6.90 17.40 -14.85
C LYS A 5 6.98 17.43 -13.34
N TYR A 6 8.12 16.99 -12.80
CA TYR A 6 8.47 17.12 -11.39
C TYR A 6 9.54 18.19 -11.25
N GLN A 7 9.39 19.05 -10.28
CA GLN A 7 10.38 20.06 -9.94
C GLN A 7 10.56 20.13 -8.43
N ILE A 8 11.79 20.10 -7.97
CA ILE A 8 12.11 20.42 -6.57
C ILE A 8 12.04 21.95 -6.45
N ILE A 9 11.08 22.43 -5.67
CA ILE A 9 10.87 23.87 -5.47
C ILE A 9 11.75 24.37 -4.31
N GLU A 10 11.83 23.59 -3.24
CA GLU A 10 12.50 24.00 -2.02
C GLU A 10 13.15 22.80 -1.32
N LYS A 11 14.30 23.05 -0.70
CA LYS A 11 14.96 22.11 0.20
C LYS A 11 14.80 22.62 1.62
N GLU A 12 13.94 21.96 2.39
CA GLU A 12 13.77 22.28 3.80
C GLU A 12 14.90 21.71 4.68
N LYS A 13 14.99 22.18 5.92
CA LYS A 13 15.89 21.60 6.92
C LYS A 13 15.56 20.12 7.13
N ASN A 14 16.55 19.29 7.38
CA ASN A 14 16.46 17.84 7.60
C ASN A 14 16.24 16.99 6.34
N ASN A 15 16.77 17.40 5.18
CA ASN A 15 16.64 16.67 3.91
C ASN A 15 15.20 16.44 3.43
N CYS A 16 14.28 17.29 3.85
CA CYS A 16 12.94 17.36 3.25
C CYS A 16 12.98 18.24 2.00
N TYR A 17 12.19 17.85 1.00
CA TYR A 17 12.10 18.60 -0.27
C TYR A 17 10.64 18.85 -0.59
N VAL A 18 10.34 20.07 -1.05
CA VAL A 18 9.05 20.36 -1.66
C VAL A 18 9.14 20.05 -3.15
N ILE A 19 8.33 19.11 -3.60
CA ILE A 19 8.27 18.69 -5.00
C ILE A 19 6.99 19.22 -5.61
N SER A 20 7.11 19.99 -6.68
CA SER A 20 5.97 20.36 -7.52
C SER A 20 5.76 19.30 -8.58
N VAL A 21 4.51 18.89 -8.73
CA VAL A 21 4.08 18.01 -9.82
C VAL A 21 3.15 18.83 -10.72
N THR A 22 3.58 19.09 -11.94
CA THR A 22 2.78 19.81 -12.93
C THR A 22 2.31 18.82 -13.98
N VAL A 23 1.01 18.70 -14.12
CA VAL A 23 0.40 17.88 -15.19
C VAL A 23 0.30 18.74 -16.45
N ASP A 24 0.58 18.14 -17.60
CA ASP A 24 0.54 18.84 -18.88
C ASP A 24 -0.87 19.39 -19.14
N ASN A 25 -0.95 20.67 -19.48
CA ASN A 25 -2.21 21.36 -19.71
C ASN A 25 -2.94 20.83 -20.97
N GLU A 26 -2.22 20.44 -22.01
CA GLU A 26 -2.80 19.80 -23.20
C GLU A 26 -3.45 18.46 -22.82
N TYR A 27 -2.84 17.70 -21.92
CA TYR A 27 -3.45 16.50 -21.36
C TYR A 27 -4.71 16.84 -20.56
N LEU A 28 -4.66 17.83 -19.68
CA LEU A 28 -5.79 18.23 -18.85
C LEU A 28 -6.97 18.74 -19.67
N THR A 29 -6.74 19.41 -20.80
CA THR A 29 -7.78 19.99 -21.65
C THR A 29 -8.25 19.05 -22.76
N SER A 30 -7.62 17.91 -22.93
CA SER A 30 -7.99 16.93 -23.96
C SER A 30 -9.38 16.34 -23.72
N GLU A 31 -10.21 16.28 -24.74
CA GLU A 31 -11.52 15.60 -24.70
C GLU A 31 -11.41 14.10 -24.34
N LYS A 32 -10.23 13.50 -24.52
CA LYS A 32 -9.96 12.10 -24.18
C LYS A 32 -9.60 11.91 -22.70
N THR A 33 -9.35 12.99 -21.96
CA THR A 33 -9.00 12.92 -20.56
C THR A 33 -10.23 12.65 -19.71
N LYS A 34 -10.18 11.55 -18.96
CA LYS A 34 -11.22 11.19 -17.99
C LYS A 34 -10.92 11.84 -16.64
N TYR A 35 -11.87 12.58 -16.12
CA TYR A 35 -11.75 13.21 -14.80
C TYR A 35 -12.41 12.36 -13.71
N PRO A 36 -11.90 12.41 -12.45
CA PRO A 36 -10.75 13.21 -12.04
C PRO A 36 -9.42 12.60 -12.53
N VAL A 37 -8.48 13.47 -12.90
CA VAL A 37 -7.09 13.05 -13.13
C VAL A 37 -6.49 12.75 -11.76
N THR A 38 -6.11 11.51 -11.54
CA THR A 38 -5.48 11.04 -10.30
C THR A 38 -3.99 10.95 -10.51
N ILE A 39 -3.22 11.56 -9.61
CA ILE A 39 -1.77 11.35 -9.52
C ILE A 39 -1.57 10.26 -8.48
N ASP A 40 -1.53 9.00 -8.94
CA ASP A 40 -1.34 7.88 -8.02
C ASP A 40 0.13 7.73 -7.66
N PRO A 41 0.46 7.64 -6.37
CA PRO A 41 1.82 7.34 -5.96
C PRO A 41 2.17 5.90 -6.33
N TYR A 42 3.33 5.72 -6.92
CA TYR A 42 3.90 4.41 -7.18
C TYR A 42 5.36 4.34 -6.79
N ILE A 43 5.81 3.16 -6.40
CA ILE A 43 7.22 2.87 -6.20
C ILE A 43 7.73 2.23 -7.49
N LYS A 44 8.67 2.89 -8.15
CA LYS A 44 9.45 2.30 -9.21
C LYS A 44 10.89 2.20 -8.73
N SER A 45 11.31 1.03 -8.29
CA SER A 45 12.69 0.81 -7.92
C SER A 45 13.53 0.65 -9.18
N ASN A 46 14.17 1.71 -9.58
CA ASN A 46 15.27 1.62 -10.53
C ASN A 46 16.54 1.28 -9.76
N THR A 47 17.30 0.44 -10.34
CA THR A 47 18.53 -0.12 -9.81
C THR A 47 19.67 0.90 -9.68
N GLY A 48 19.53 2.09 -10.22
CA GLY A 48 20.53 3.16 -10.09
C GLY A 48 20.80 3.62 -8.66
N ASP A 49 19.78 3.49 -7.79
CA ASP A 49 19.84 3.98 -6.41
C ASP A 49 20.07 2.85 -5.39
N GLY A 50 20.50 1.67 -5.85
CA GLY A 50 20.66 0.51 -4.98
C GLY A 50 19.33 -0.04 -4.45
N GLY A 51 18.23 0.18 -5.18
CA GLY A 51 16.88 -0.21 -4.75
C GLY A 51 16.60 -1.71 -4.82
N ILE A 52 17.31 -2.46 -5.68
CA ILE A 52 17.15 -3.91 -5.88
C ILE A 52 18.50 -4.61 -5.77
N GLU A 53 18.49 -5.81 -5.23
CA GLU A 53 19.57 -6.79 -5.30
C GLU A 53 19.09 -8.00 -6.08
N ASP A 54 19.98 -8.63 -6.85
CA ASP A 54 19.74 -9.90 -7.51
C ASP A 54 20.86 -10.92 -7.25
N MET A 55 20.51 -12.18 -7.39
CA MET A 55 21.42 -13.30 -7.27
C MET A 55 21.01 -14.41 -8.21
N GLN A 56 21.97 -15.01 -8.89
CA GLN A 56 21.77 -16.23 -9.66
C GLN A 56 22.31 -17.42 -8.89
N VAL A 57 21.58 -18.53 -8.92
CA VAL A 57 21.97 -19.79 -8.32
C VAL A 57 21.97 -20.88 -9.39
N PHE A 58 23.08 -21.58 -9.53
CA PHE A 58 23.28 -22.59 -10.55
C PHE A 58 23.37 -24.00 -9.98
N LYS A 59 22.78 -24.95 -10.71
CA LYS A 59 23.06 -26.37 -10.59
C LYS A 59 24.00 -26.79 -11.72
N GLY A 60 25.19 -27.25 -11.39
CA GLY A 60 26.15 -27.69 -12.41
C GLY A 60 25.67 -28.90 -13.21
N THR A 61 26.19 -29.08 -14.42
CA THR A 61 25.86 -30.19 -15.31
C THR A 61 26.48 -31.53 -14.91
N ASP A 62 27.51 -31.49 -14.07
CA ASP A 62 28.24 -32.69 -13.61
C ASP A 62 27.53 -33.49 -12.53
N GLY A 63 26.31 -33.13 -12.19
CA GLY A 63 25.52 -33.80 -11.15
C GLY A 63 26.10 -33.66 -9.73
N LYS A 64 27.22 -32.99 -9.56
CA LYS A 64 27.91 -32.82 -8.28
C LYS A 64 27.43 -31.62 -7.48
N GLY A 65 26.20 -31.17 -7.72
CA GLY A 65 25.48 -30.27 -6.84
C GLY A 65 25.91 -28.83 -6.99
N ASP A 66 26.21 -28.25 -5.94
CA ASP A 66 26.32 -26.85 -5.65
C ASP A 66 27.38 -26.11 -6.45
N LYS A 67 26.97 -25.45 -7.51
CA LYS A 67 27.74 -24.30 -7.97
C LYS A 67 27.17 -23.03 -7.40
N GLU A 68 28.09 -22.26 -6.95
CA GLU A 68 27.83 -20.98 -6.34
C GLU A 68 27.15 -20.03 -7.32
N LYS A 69 26.42 -19.16 -6.75
CA LYS A 69 25.96 -17.94 -7.34
C LYS A 69 27.02 -17.29 -8.24
N SER A 70 26.63 -16.69 -9.30
CA SER A 70 27.36 -15.55 -9.83
C SER A 70 26.69 -14.28 -9.26
N ALA A 71 27.15 -13.83 -8.10
CA ALA A 71 26.72 -12.54 -7.63
C ALA A 71 27.13 -11.48 -8.63
N GLY A 72 26.19 -10.78 -9.15
CA GLY A 72 26.34 -9.44 -9.65
C GLY A 72 27.40 -9.12 -10.72
N LEU A 73 28.11 -10.10 -11.23
CA LEU A 73 29.24 -9.84 -12.12
C LEU A 73 28.89 -9.87 -13.62
N SER A 74 27.71 -10.32 -13.99
CA SER A 74 27.46 -10.66 -15.40
C SER A 74 26.47 -9.77 -16.12
N GLY A 75 25.92 -8.74 -15.57
CA GLY A 75 24.89 -7.92 -16.23
C GLY A 75 23.62 -8.68 -16.65
N VAL A 76 23.51 -9.97 -16.29
CA VAL A 76 22.42 -10.87 -16.70
C VAL A 76 21.88 -11.70 -15.54
N SER A 77 20.59 -11.96 -15.56
CA SER A 77 19.87 -12.88 -14.67
C SER A 77 19.28 -14.01 -15.50
N ARG A 78 19.49 -15.27 -15.09
CA ARG A 78 19.11 -16.45 -15.86
C ARG A 78 18.09 -17.32 -15.14
N VAL A 79 17.18 -17.91 -15.90
CA VAL A 79 16.17 -18.87 -15.42
C VAL A 79 16.03 -20.00 -16.45
N GLY A 80 16.00 -21.24 -15.99
CA GLY A 80 15.81 -22.42 -16.81
C GLY A 80 17.04 -23.32 -16.89
N TRP A 81 17.26 -23.98 -18.03
CA TRP A 81 18.34 -24.94 -18.25
C TRP A 81 19.14 -24.62 -19.50
N SER A 82 20.43 -24.83 -19.42
CA SER A 82 21.36 -24.81 -20.56
C SER A 82 22.46 -25.83 -20.34
N ASP A 83 23.43 -25.88 -21.27
CA ASP A 83 24.64 -26.69 -21.13
C ASP A 83 25.44 -26.40 -19.84
N TRP A 84 25.15 -25.27 -19.19
CA TRP A 84 25.75 -24.88 -17.89
C TRP A 84 24.98 -25.41 -16.68
N GLY A 85 23.83 -26.07 -16.91
CA GLY A 85 22.94 -26.57 -15.89
C GLY A 85 21.72 -25.72 -15.65
N ALA A 86 20.97 -26.04 -14.59
CA ALA A 86 19.80 -25.26 -14.19
C ALA A 86 20.20 -23.96 -13.51
N CYS A 87 19.37 -22.93 -13.73
CA CYS A 87 19.57 -21.64 -13.14
C CYS A 87 18.27 -21.06 -12.62
N ARG A 88 18.32 -20.44 -11.44
CA ARG A 88 17.24 -19.65 -10.86
C ARG A 88 17.76 -18.26 -10.47
N THR A 89 16.87 -17.30 -10.47
CA THR A 89 17.22 -15.93 -10.09
C THR A 89 16.42 -15.52 -8.87
N LEU A 90 17.10 -14.92 -7.88
CA LEU A 90 16.49 -14.27 -6.74
C LEU A 90 16.54 -12.75 -6.93
N LEU A 91 15.47 -12.07 -6.55
CA LEU A 91 15.34 -10.60 -6.58
C LEU A 91 14.71 -10.10 -5.28
N LYS A 92 15.22 -9.00 -4.73
CA LYS A 92 14.62 -8.35 -3.58
C LYS A 92 14.87 -6.84 -3.58
N PHE A 93 14.13 -6.12 -2.73
CA PHE A 93 14.51 -4.76 -2.36
C PHE A 93 15.76 -4.79 -1.47
N LYS A 94 16.66 -3.86 -1.71
CA LYS A 94 17.85 -3.66 -0.86
C LYS A 94 17.46 -3.17 0.53
N GLN A 95 16.42 -2.33 0.62
CA GLN A 95 15.94 -1.77 1.86
C GLN A 95 14.73 -2.55 2.38
N LYS A 96 14.87 -3.21 3.52
CA LYS A 96 13.79 -3.95 4.18
C LYS A 96 12.59 -3.10 4.60
N ASN A 97 12.78 -1.79 4.73
CA ASN A 97 11.74 -0.86 5.15
C ASN A 97 11.14 -0.08 3.99
N VAL A 98 11.39 -0.47 2.73
CA VAL A 98 10.95 0.28 1.54
C VAL A 98 9.47 0.61 1.56
N LEU A 99 8.60 -0.33 1.92
CA LEU A 99 7.15 -0.08 1.99
C LEU A 99 6.80 0.94 3.08
N ASN A 100 7.39 0.81 4.27
CA ASN A 100 7.18 1.74 5.39
C ASN A 100 7.70 3.15 5.06
N ASN A 101 8.83 3.26 4.36
CA ASN A 101 9.39 4.55 3.93
C ASN A 101 8.45 5.29 2.96
N HIS A 102 7.60 4.56 2.25
CA HIS A 102 6.54 5.09 1.40
C HIS A 102 5.18 5.19 2.10
N GLY A 103 5.14 5.02 3.43
CA GLY A 103 3.90 5.10 4.21
C GLY A 103 2.94 3.93 3.98
N ILE A 104 3.39 2.83 3.38
CA ILE A 104 2.58 1.63 3.15
C ILE A 104 2.67 0.75 4.39
N THR A 105 1.68 0.85 5.25
CA THR A 105 1.60 0.13 6.52
C THR A 105 0.49 -0.91 6.58
N LEU A 106 -0.39 -0.90 5.59
CA LEU A 106 -1.56 -1.79 5.51
C LEU A 106 -1.62 -2.48 4.14
N LYS A 107 -1.96 -3.77 4.15
CA LYS A 107 -2.04 -4.59 2.91
C LYS A 107 -3.00 -4.03 1.87
N GLY A 108 -4.10 -3.43 2.33
CA GLY A 108 -5.11 -2.84 1.47
C GLY A 108 -4.67 -1.58 0.71
N GLN A 109 -3.54 -0.97 1.11
CA GLN A 109 -2.96 0.16 0.36
C GLN A 109 -2.34 -0.29 -0.97
N ILE A 110 -1.94 -1.55 -1.11
CA ILE A 110 -1.40 -2.07 -2.37
C ILE A 110 -2.54 -2.32 -3.36
N ILE A 111 -2.58 -1.54 -4.41
CA ILE A 111 -3.53 -1.70 -5.53
C ILE A 111 -3.02 -2.81 -6.45
N SER A 112 -1.80 -2.65 -6.94
CA SER A 112 -1.14 -3.61 -7.79
C SER A 112 0.36 -3.63 -7.54
N ALA A 113 1.00 -4.77 -7.81
CA ALA A 113 2.45 -4.86 -7.82
C ALA A 113 2.90 -5.82 -8.93
N SER A 114 3.96 -5.43 -9.61
CA SER A 114 4.61 -6.26 -10.63
C SER A 114 6.12 -6.19 -10.53
N ILE A 115 6.77 -7.24 -11.02
CA ILE A 115 8.17 -7.20 -11.38
C ILE A 115 8.26 -7.23 -12.90
N GLU A 116 9.08 -6.36 -13.43
CA GLU A 116 9.33 -6.29 -14.87
C GLU A 116 10.81 -6.56 -15.12
N MET A 117 11.07 -7.52 -16.03
CA MET A 117 12.40 -7.90 -16.47
C MET A 117 12.45 -7.86 -17.98
N ARG A 118 13.53 -7.30 -18.50
CA ARG A 118 13.75 -7.22 -19.95
C ARG A 118 14.59 -8.38 -20.42
N ASP A 119 14.13 -9.10 -21.45
CA ASP A 119 14.91 -10.18 -22.03
C ASP A 119 16.14 -9.64 -22.77
N LEU A 120 17.24 -10.36 -22.62
CA LEU A 120 18.46 -10.12 -23.40
C LEU A 120 18.67 -11.24 -24.42
N MET A 121 18.31 -12.46 -24.01
CA MET A 121 18.40 -13.64 -24.85
C MET A 121 17.43 -14.70 -24.34
N CYS A 122 16.60 -15.23 -25.21
CA CYS A 122 15.71 -16.34 -24.89
C CYS A 122 16.04 -17.51 -25.82
N GLN A 123 16.68 -18.54 -25.28
CA GLN A 123 16.99 -19.76 -26.05
C GLN A 123 15.82 -20.74 -25.94
N GLY A 124 15.62 -21.52 -27.02
CA GLY A 124 14.61 -22.58 -27.07
C GLY A 124 13.18 -22.11 -27.17
N ASP A 125 12.26 -23.04 -26.90
CA ASP A 125 10.84 -22.81 -26.99
C ASP A 125 10.30 -21.99 -25.80
N GLU A 126 9.01 -21.71 -25.82
CA GLU A 126 8.31 -21.09 -24.72
C GLU A 126 8.45 -21.92 -23.42
N VAL A 127 8.85 -21.25 -22.36
CA VAL A 127 8.99 -21.87 -21.03
C VAL A 127 8.18 -21.07 -20.02
N PRO A 128 7.32 -21.71 -19.23
CA PRO A 128 6.68 -21.06 -18.11
C PRO A 128 7.73 -20.72 -17.04
N VAL A 129 7.93 -19.42 -16.83
CA VAL A 129 8.77 -18.89 -15.75
C VAL A 129 7.87 -18.47 -14.60
N TYR A 130 8.08 -19.10 -13.47
CA TYR A 130 7.34 -18.82 -12.23
C TYR A 130 8.07 -17.77 -11.41
N CYS A 131 7.28 -16.96 -10.72
CA CYS A 131 7.74 -15.96 -9.78
C CYS A 131 6.99 -16.18 -8.46
N THR A 132 7.71 -16.49 -7.38
CA THR A 132 7.14 -16.78 -6.07
C THR A 132 7.91 -16.10 -4.94
N GLN A 133 7.29 -15.99 -3.75
CA GLN A 133 8.00 -15.59 -2.54
C GLN A 133 9.12 -16.58 -2.28
N PHE A 134 10.33 -16.10 -2.11
CA PHE A 134 11.42 -16.97 -1.71
C PHE A 134 11.24 -17.40 -0.24
N ALA A 135 11.22 -18.70 -0.01
CA ALA A 135 10.95 -19.28 1.31
C ALA A 135 12.21 -19.51 2.15
N GLY A 136 13.40 -19.41 1.52
CA GLY A 136 14.67 -19.62 2.18
C GLY A 136 15.11 -18.49 3.12
N LYS A 137 16.36 -18.55 3.56
CA LYS A 137 16.94 -17.53 4.42
C LYS A 137 17.14 -16.21 3.71
N SER A 138 17.28 -15.14 4.47
CA SER A 138 17.73 -13.86 3.91
C SER A 138 19.12 -14.00 3.29
N TRP A 139 19.34 -13.28 2.21
CA TRP A 139 20.57 -13.31 1.43
C TRP A 139 21.00 -11.88 1.08
N ASN A 140 22.24 -11.75 0.63
CA ASN A 140 22.74 -10.52 0.05
C ASN A 140 23.53 -10.82 -1.22
N GLU A 141 23.70 -9.84 -2.05
CA GLU A 141 24.34 -9.96 -3.37
C GLU A 141 25.81 -10.44 -3.28
N SER A 142 26.50 -10.13 -2.18
CA SER A 142 27.86 -10.58 -1.91
C SER A 142 27.94 -11.93 -1.20
N GLY A 143 26.83 -12.43 -0.66
CA GLY A 143 26.73 -13.70 0.04
C GLY A 143 26.83 -14.92 -0.87
N GLN A 144 26.90 -16.11 -0.31
CA GLN A 144 26.85 -17.36 -1.07
C GLN A 144 25.55 -18.09 -0.78
N TYR A 145 24.92 -18.59 -1.84
CA TYR A 145 23.71 -19.41 -1.74
C TYR A 145 23.85 -20.60 -2.69
N THR A 146 23.77 -21.81 -2.17
CA THR A 146 23.95 -22.99 -2.98
C THR A 146 22.66 -23.51 -3.57
N TRP A 147 22.74 -24.26 -4.67
CA TRP A 147 21.57 -24.87 -5.29
C TRP A 147 20.85 -25.85 -4.34
N ASN A 148 21.61 -26.64 -3.57
CA ASN A 148 21.02 -27.58 -2.63
C ASN A 148 20.32 -26.86 -1.48
N ALA A 149 20.88 -25.77 -0.97
CA ALA A 149 20.21 -24.95 0.03
C ALA A 149 18.91 -24.35 -0.52
N LEU A 150 18.96 -23.80 -1.73
CA LEU A 150 17.78 -23.25 -2.40
C LEU A 150 16.69 -24.30 -2.62
N ASN A 151 17.04 -25.49 -3.09
CA ASN A 151 16.09 -26.58 -3.28
C ASN A 151 15.50 -27.13 -1.97
N ALA A 152 16.33 -27.25 -0.93
CA ALA A 152 15.89 -27.74 0.37
C ALA A 152 14.94 -26.78 1.08
N GLU A 153 15.16 -25.47 0.91
CA GLU A 153 14.39 -24.44 1.58
C GLU A 153 13.16 -23.99 0.75
N ASN A 154 13.22 -24.15 -0.57
CA ASN A 154 12.16 -23.67 -1.44
C ASN A 154 11.18 -24.78 -1.79
N THR A 155 10.15 -24.87 -1.00
CA THR A 155 8.94 -25.65 -1.33
C THR A 155 7.92 -24.80 -2.08
N GLY A 156 8.31 -23.67 -2.65
CA GLY A 156 7.47 -22.66 -3.28
C GLY A 156 6.40 -23.26 -4.18
N LYS A 157 5.21 -23.38 -3.64
CA LYS A 157 4.04 -23.82 -4.37
C LYS A 157 3.26 -22.60 -4.79
N GLY A 158 3.16 -22.40 -6.11
CA GLY A 158 2.23 -21.45 -6.68
C GLY A 158 2.72 -20.00 -6.57
N GLY A 159 3.27 -19.51 -7.62
CA GLY A 159 3.55 -18.11 -7.86
C GLY A 159 2.83 -17.63 -9.13
N SER A 160 3.07 -16.38 -9.49
CA SER A 160 2.67 -15.86 -10.78
C SER A 160 3.48 -16.55 -11.88
N MET A 161 2.81 -17.16 -12.83
CA MET A 161 3.42 -17.81 -13.97
C MET A 161 3.27 -16.93 -15.21
N LEU A 162 4.34 -16.77 -15.95
CA LEU A 162 4.33 -16.10 -17.23
C LEU A 162 5.05 -16.99 -18.27
N PRO A 163 4.40 -17.35 -19.38
CA PRO A 163 5.09 -17.98 -20.48
C PRO A 163 6.09 -16.99 -21.10
N VAL A 164 7.36 -17.37 -21.10
CA VAL A 164 8.43 -16.56 -21.67
C VAL A 164 8.87 -17.20 -22.97
N SER A 165 8.57 -16.54 -24.08
CA SER A 165 8.90 -17.00 -25.42
C SER A 165 9.53 -15.88 -26.24
N TYR A 166 10.03 -16.23 -27.41
CA TYR A 166 10.32 -15.19 -28.39
C TYR A 166 9.03 -14.54 -28.87
N ALA A 167 8.98 -13.22 -28.83
CA ALA A 167 7.91 -12.54 -29.53
C ALA A 167 8.03 -12.81 -31.04
N ASN A 168 6.89 -13.09 -31.67
CA ASN A 168 6.71 -13.30 -33.07
C ASN A 168 7.38 -14.55 -33.70
N GLY A 169 7.58 -15.62 -32.97
CA GLY A 169 7.99 -16.92 -33.52
C GLY A 169 9.32 -16.95 -34.23
N LYS A 170 10.15 -15.92 -34.11
CA LYS A 170 11.49 -15.89 -34.73
C LYS A 170 12.50 -16.42 -33.73
N LYS A 171 12.94 -17.65 -33.93
CA LYS A 171 14.14 -18.19 -33.30
C LYS A 171 15.33 -17.33 -33.75
N LYS A 172 16.05 -16.74 -32.80
CA LYS A 172 17.30 -16.06 -33.13
C LYS A 172 18.45 -17.05 -33.05
N SER A 173 19.18 -17.15 -34.14
CA SER A 173 20.53 -17.70 -34.12
C SER A 173 21.46 -16.74 -33.36
N ASP A 174 22.01 -17.17 -32.40
CA ASP A 174 23.02 -16.96 -31.40
C ASP A 174 24.02 -15.81 -31.47
N THR A 175 23.96 -14.78 -32.27
CA THR A 175 25.22 -14.08 -32.46
C THR A 175 25.28 -12.61 -32.15
N ASN A 176 24.23 -11.91 -31.80
CA ASN A 176 24.43 -10.51 -31.42
C ASN A 176 23.29 -9.88 -30.56
N PRO A 177 23.55 -9.52 -29.29
CA PRO A 177 22.59 -8.79 -28.48
C PRO A 177 22.42 -7.31 -28.86
N SER A 178 23.10 -6.83 -29.86
CA SER A 178 23.18 -5.40 -30.20
C SER A 178 22.07 -4.87 -31.11
N THR A 179 21.15 -5.68 -31.58
CA THR A 179 20.03 -5.19 -32.38
C THR A 179 18.78 -5.02 -31.52
N ASP A 180 18.41 -3.81 -31.35
CA ASP A 180 17.33 -3.25 -30.49
C ASP A 180 15.89 -3.79 -30.76
N THR A 181 15.74 -4.69 -31.72
CA THR A 181 14.46 -5.18 -32.23
C THR A 181 13.87 -6.37 -31.50
N MET A 182 14.54 -6.90 -30.48
CA MET A 182 14.15 -8.15 -29.81
C MET A 182 14.00 -8.10 -28.29
N SER A 183 14.12 -6.97 -27.66
CA SER A 183 14.01 -6.92 -26.22
C SER A 183 12.59 -6.60 -25.79
N HIS A 184 11.97 -7.56 -25.12
CA HIS A 184 10.62 -7.44 -24.57
C HIS A 184 10.70 -7.32 -23.06
N TRP A 185 9.75 -6.58 -22.52
CA TRP A 185 9.51 -6.54 -21.10
C TRP A 185 8.51 -7.63 -20.71
N PHE A 186 8.91 -8.49 -19.80
CA PHE A 186 8.04 -9.48 -19.17
C PHE A 186 7.63 -8.99 -17.81
N LYS A 187 6.33 -9.10 -17.50
CA LYS A 187 5.71 -8.52 -16.32
C LYS A 187 4.99 -9.59 -15.50
N TRP A 188 5.54 -9.93 -14.35
CA TRP A 188 4.89 -10.84 -13.40
C TRP A 188 4.07 -10.06 -12.39
N ASN A 189 2.83 -10.50 -12.17
CA ASN A 189 1.99 -9.95 -11.11
C ASN A 189 2.44 -10.52 -9.75
N VAL A 190 2.91 -9.66 -8.87
CA VAL A 190 3.37 -10.03 -7.52
C VAL A 190 2.56 -9.35 -6.42
N SER A 191 1.36 -8.88 -6.73
CA SER A 191 0.53 -8.11 -5.79
C SER A 191 0.30 -8.85 -4.48
N ASN A 192 0.01 -10.15 -4.51
CA ASN A 192 -0.21 -10.93 -3.31
C ASN A 192 1.07 -11.11 -2.48
N ILE A 193 2.22 -11.25 -3.14
CA ILE A 193 3.52 -11.35 -2.47
C ILE A 193 3.82 -10.04 -1.75
N VAL A 194 3.72 -8.91 -2.46
CA VAL A 194 3.98 -7.58 -1.90
C VAL A 194 3.01 -7.22 -0.78
N LYS A 195 1.73 -7.62 -0.88
CA LYS A 195 0.77 -7.48 0.22
C LYS A 195 1.20 -8.23 1.49
N ASN A 196 1.81 -9.40 1.34
CA ASN A 196 2.33 -10.16 2.49
C ASN A 196 3.59 -9.53 3.11
N TRP A 197 4.34 -8.73 2.35
CA TRP A 197 5.49 -8.00 2.85
C TRP A 197 5.12 -6.84 3.78
N VAL A 198 3.88 -6.33 3.68
CA VAL A 198 3.42 -5.25 4.55
C VAL A 198 3.41 -5.71 6.01
N GLY A 199 4.21 -5.04 6.85
CA GLY A 199 4.42 -5.40 8.24
C GLY A 199 5.38 -6.57 8.47
N ASN A 200 5.98 -7.14 7.41
CA ASN A 200 6.87 -8.28 7.48
C ASN A 200 8.19 -8.01 6.71
N SER A 201 9.10 -7.31 7.36
CA SER A 201 10.40 -6.95 6.77
C SER A 201 11.27 -8.16 6.43
N SER A 202 11.10 -9.29 7.13
CA SER A 202 11.86 -10.51 6.86
C SER A 202 11.50 -11.13 5.51
N ASP A 203 10.26 -10.99 5.06
CA ASP A 203 9.84 -11.46 3.74
C ASP A 203 10.41 -10.57 2.62
N ILE A 204 10.57 -9.27 2.87
CA ILE A 204 11.25 -8.35 1.94
C ILE A 204 12.73 -8.73 1.81
N GLU A 205 13.39 -9.07 2.94
CA GLU A 205 14.79 -9.50 2.94
C GLU A 205 15.03 -10.85 2.25
N ARG A 206 14.02 -11.71 2.21
CA ARG A 206 14.05 -12.95 1.44
C ARG A 206 13.81 -12.71 -0.03
N GLY A 207 12.87 -11.82 -0.37
CA GLY A 207 12.58 -11.44 -1.75
C GLY A 207 11.79 -12.50 -2.52
N ILE A 208 12.04 -12.56 -3.81
CA ILE A 208 11.29 -13.33 -4.80
C ILE A 208 12.25 -14.23 -5.56
N GLU A 209 11.79 -15.43 -5.89
CA GLU A 209 12.48 -16.40 -6.74
C GLU A 209 11.81 -16.52 -8.10
N PHE A 210 12.62 -16.55 -9.13
CA PHE A 210 12.26 -16.90 -10.50
C PHE A 210 12.82 -18.27 -10.84
N TYR A 211 11.97 -19.18 -11.28
CA TYR A 211 12.34 -20.56 -11.60
C TYR A 211 11.50 -21.13 -12.76
N ALA A 212 12.04 -22.12 -13.45
CA ALA A 212 11.28 -22.97 -14.36
C ALA A 212 10.81 -24.23 -13.64
N LEU A 213 9.91 -25.01 -14.27
CA LEU A 213 9.48 -26.28 -13.67
C LEU A 213 10.68 -27.24 -13.51
N PRO A 214 10.74 -28.03 -12.43
CA PRO A 214 11.85 -28.97 -12.19
C PRO A 214 12.12 -29.94 -13.35
N MET A 215 11.09 -30.35 -14.08
CA MET A 215 11.24 -31.19 -15.27
C MET A 215 12.05 -30.49 -16.38
N LEU A 216 12.03 -29.17 -16.44
CA LEU A 216 12.79 -28.37 -17.39
C LEU A 216 14.18 -27.99 -16.85
N GLU A 217 14.41 -28.22 -15.56
CA GLU A 217 15.67 -27.93 -14.87
C GLU A 217 16.58 -29.16 -14.75
N GLY A 218 16.15 -30.32 -15.20
CA GLY A 218 16.84 -31.58 -15.00
C GLY A 218 17.06 -32.47 -16.23
N SER A 219 16.62 -32.04 -17.40
CA SER A 219 16.58 -32.90 -18.58
C SER A 219 17.61 -32.51 -19.63
N SER A 220 18.51 -33.43 -19.94
CA SER A 220 19.42 -33.35 -21.09
C SER A 220 18.71 -33.29 -22.47
N VAL A 221 17.42 -33.64 -22.50
CA VAL A 221 16.57 -33.60 -23.71
C VAL A 221 16.18 -32.17 -24.07
N TYR A 222 16.25 -31.25 -23.11
CA TYR A 222 15.86 -29.86 -23.29
C TYR A 222 17.06 -28.91 -23.27
N ALA A 223 18.11 -29.31 -23.96
CA ALA A 223 19.34 -28.50 -24.11
C ALA A 223 19.05 -27.15 -24.75
N SER A 224 18.59 -26.20 -23.99
CA SER A 224 18.49 -24.77 -24.26
C SER A 224 17.13 -24.11 -24.00
N TYR A 225 16.58 -24.32 -22.82
CA TYR A 225 15.43 -23.54 -22.35
C TYR A 225 15.85 -22.40 -21.38
N MET A 226 17.04 -21.84 -21.59
CA MET A 226 17.53 -20.74 -20.79
C MET A 226 16.86 -19.42 -21.20
N LYS A 227 16.28 -18.74 -20.27
CA LYS A 227 15.80 -17.36 -20.41
C LYS A 227 16.77 -16.43 -19.70
N THR A 228 17.28 -15.43 -20.41
CA THR A 228 18.27 -14.48 -19.91
C THR A 228 17.68 -13.09 -19.91
N PHE A 229 17.68 -12.46 -18.76
CA PHE A 229 17.17 -11.11 -18.53
C PHE A 229 18.30 -10.18 -18.10
N GLY A 230 18.09 -8.87 -18.22
CA GLY A 230 18.99 -7.89 -17.61
C GLY A 230 18.99 -8.02 -16.09
N SER A 231 20.19 -8.01 -15.49
CA SER A 231 20.40 -7.99 -14.05
C SER A 231 20.42 -6.57 -13.50
N VAL A 232 20.58 -6.43 -12.18
CA VAL A 232 20.77 -5.10 -11.57
C VAL A 232 22.08 -4.42 -11.98
N GLN A 233 23.05 -5.16 -12.53
CA GLN A 233 24.30 -4.65 -13.08
C GLN A 233 24.27 -4.38 -14.56
N ALA A 234 23.19 -4.72 -15.25
CA ALA A 234 23.02 -4.42 -16.68
C ALA A 234 22.97 -2.90 -16.92
N ASP A 235 23.04 -2.50 -18.19
CA ASP A 235 22.76 -1.11 -18.56
C ASP A 235 21.39 -0.69 -18.09
N ALA A 236 21.22 0.59 -17.77
CA ALA A 236 19.99 1.13 -17.16
C ALA A 236 18.70 0.75 -17.91
N LYS A 237 18.77 0.61 -19.23
CA LYS A 237 17.65 0.23 -20.09
C LYS A 237 17.24 -1.25 -19.99
N TYR A 238 18.05 -2.09 -19.37
CA TYR A 238 17.80 -3.53 -19.24
C TYR A 238 17.54 -3.98 -17.80
N LYS A 239 17.74 -3.10 -16.84
CA LYS A 239 17.63 -3.44 -15.43
C LYS A 239 16.20 -3.82 -15.04
N PRO A 240 16.03 -4.86 -14.20
CA PRO A 240 14.71 -5.20 -13.66
C PRO A 240 14.22 -4.09 -12.73
N TYR A 241 12.91 -4.02 -12.53
CA TYR A 241 12.33 -3.14 -11.54
C TYR A 241 11.03 -3.69 -10.98
N PHE A 242 10.76 -3.33 -9.71
CA PHE A 242 9.44 -3.44 -9.14
C PHE A 242 8.62 -2.21 -9.52
N HIS A 243 7.37 -2.44 -9.85
CA HIS A 243 6.36 -1.41 -9.97
C HIS A 243 5.27 -1.72 -8.94
N ILE A 244 5.10 -0.86 -7.94
CA ILE A 244 4.09 -1.01 -6.90
C ILE A 244 3.20 0.23 -6.95
N GLU A 245 1.96 0.02 -7.32
CA GLU A 245 0.90 1.01 -7.28
C GLU A 245 0.17 0.89 -5.95
N TYR A 246 0.01 1.97 -5.23
CA TYR A 246 -0.57 1.95 -3.91
C TYR A 246 -1.45 3.16 -3.65
N ASN A 247 -2.39 3.00 -2.73
CA ASN A 247 -3.33 4.05 -2.36
C ASN A 247 -2.93 4.66 -1.03
N ASN A 248 -2.79 5.97 -1.00
CA ASN A 248 -2.51 6.72 0.23
C ASN A 248 -3.78 7.03 1.04
N LYS A 249 -4.97 6.82 0.48
CA LYS A 249 -6.22 7.12 1.17
C LYS A 249 -6.52 6.08 2.24
N THR A 250 -6.41 6.45 3.50
CA THR A 250 -6.66 5.54 4.63
C THR A 250 -7.84 6.04 5.46
N ALA A 251 -8.69 5.11 5.89
CA ALA A 251 -9.76 5.37 6.84
C ALA A 251 -9.53 4.56 8.13
N ILE A 252 -9.48 5.26 9.25
CA ILE A 252 -9.31 4.69 10.59
C ILE A 252 -10.64 4.71 11.30
N LEU A 253 -11.15 3.52 11.60
CA LEU A 253 -12.43 3.30 12.28
C LEU A 253 -12.15 2.74 13.69
N VAL A 254 -12.28 3.55 14.71
CA VAL A 254 -11.97 3.15 16.09
C VAL A 254 -13.27 2.79 16.82
N SER A 255 -13.35 1.56 17.29
CA SER A 255 -14.46 1.08 18.11
C SER A 255 -14.00 0.81 19.54
N ILE A 256 -14.74 1.32 20.49
CA ILE A 256 -14.58 0.91 21.89
C ILE A 256 -15.11 -0.52 22.08
N LYS A 257 -14.51 -1.22 23.03
CA LYS A 257 -15.06 -2.46 23.56
C LYS A 257 -16.13 -2.13 24.60
N TYR A 258 -17.40 -2.20 24.23
CA TYR A 258 -18.50 -1.95 25.14
C TYR A 258 -19.41 -3.17 25.22
N THR A 259 -19.63 -3.66 26.47
CA THR A 259 -20.46 -4.84 26.69
C THR A 259 -21.93 -4.52 26.35
N GLY A 260 -22.52 -5.30 25.45
CA GLY A 260 -23.93 -5.16 25.07
C GLY A 260 -24.19 -4.28 23.83
N HIS A 261 -23.17 -3.69 23.19
CA HIS A 261 -23.35 -2.88 22.00
C HIS A 261 -22.45 -3.32 20.84
N ASP A 262 -23.06 -3.58 19.71
CA ASP A 262 -22.35 -4.03 18.51
C ASP A 262 -21.89 -2.84 17.63
N HIS A 263 -20.87 -2.11 18.12
CA HIS A 263 -20.25 -1.06 17.33
C HIS A 263 -19.32 -1.64 16.26
N VAL A 264 -18.75 -2.80 16.51
CA VAL A 264 -17.73 -3.43 15.65
C VAL A 264 -18.34 -3.84 14.32
N SER A 265 -19.46 -4.55 14.31
CA SER A 265 -20.10 -4.97 13.06
C SER A 265 -20.58 -3.77 12.24
N LYS A 266 -21.03 -2.69 12.91
CA LYS A 266 -21.46 -1.47 12.23
C LYS A 266 -20.30 -0.72 11.58
N LEU A 267 -19.13 -0.68 12.24
CA LEU A 267 -17.92 -0.13 11.65
C LEU A 267 -17.32 -1.06 10.58
N ALA A 268 -17.48 -2.38 10.72
CA ALA A 268 -17.10 -3.34 9.68
C ALA A 268 -17.90 -3.10 8.40
N ALA A 269 -19.21 -2.89 8.49
CA ALA A 269 -20.03 -2.53 7.34
C ALA A 269 -19.61 -1.20 6.69
N LEU A 270 -19.20 -0.21 7.49
CA LEU A 270 -18.61 1.02 6.97
C LEU A 270 -17.26 0.77 6.31
N LYS A 271 -16.41 -0.08 6.90
CA LYS A 271 -15.14 -0.50 6.30
C LYS A 271 -15.35 -1.04 4.90
N ASP A 272 -16.25 -2.03 4.75
CA ASP A 272 -16.54 -2.64 3.45
C ASP A 272 -17.01 -1.60 2.42
N LYS A 273 -17.84 -0.67 2.86
CA LYS A 273 -18.31 0.43 2.02
C LYS A 273 -17.21 1.37 1.58
N LEU A 274 -16.31 1.74 2.49
CA LEU A 274 -15.17 2.61 2.19
C LEU A 274 -14.16 1.89 1.29
N GLN A 275 -13.94 0.59 1.48
CA GLN A 275 -13.09 -0.23 0.61
C GLN A 275 -13.65 -0.30 -0.82
N GLY A 276 -14.97 -0.42 -0.97
CA GLY A 276 -15.65 -0.32 -2.27
C GLY A 276 -15.51 1.06 -2.94
N ASN A 277 -15.09 2.08 -2.19
CA ASN A 277 -14.77 3.44 -2.66
C ASN A 277 -13.27 3.74 -2.63
N GLN A 278 -12.43 2.72 -2.77
CA GLN A 278 -10.97 2.79 -2.87
C GLN A 278 -10.24 3.31 -1.62
N TYR A 279 -10.87 3.26 -0.43
CA TYR A 279 -10.19 3.50 0.83
C TYR A 279 -9.56 2.23 1.37
N ASN A 280 -8.39 2.38 1.92
CA ASN A 280 -7.87 1.37 2.83
C ASN A 280 -8.45 1.63 4.21
N ALA A 281 -9.55 0.96 4.53
CA ALA A 281 -10.26 1.14 5.78
C ALA A 281 -9.92 0.00 6.76
N GLU A 282 -9.58 0.36 8.00
CA GLU A 282 -9.29 -0.57 9.09
C GLU A 282 -10.14 -0.28 10.32
N VAL A 283 -10.66 -1.36 10.94
CA VAL A 283 -11.40 -1.28 12.19
C VAL A 283 -10.48 -1.66 13.35
N TYR A 284 -10.25 -0.70 14.24
CA TYR A 284 -9.51 -0.90 15.47
C TYR A 284 -10.51 -1.17 16.60
N ASN A 285 -10.63 -2.43 16.99
CA ASN A 285 -11.55 -2.86 18.04
C ASN A 285 -10.79 -3.28 19.29
N GLY A 286 -11.09 -2.63 20.39
CA GLY A 286 -10.50 -2.96 21.69
C GLY A 286 -10.07 -1.73 22.47
N SER A 287 -9.37 -1.99 23.57
CA SER A 287 -8.77 -0.94 24.39
C SER A 287 -7.47 -0.47 23.78
N TYR A 288 -7.44 0.75 23.32
CA TYR A 288 -6.25 1.40 22.78
C TYR A 288 -5.91 2.62 23.61
N SER A 289 -4.62 2.84 23.88
CA SER A 289 -4.20 4.08 24.52
C SER A 289 -4.47 5.29 23.63
N GLY A 290 -4.74 6.45 24.25
CA GLY A 290 -4.90 7.70 23.50
C GLY A 290 -3.69 8.02 22.61
N SER A 291 -2.48 7.68 23.08
CA SER A 291 -1.24 7.83 22.32
C SER A 291 -1.20 6.96 21.06
N TYR A 292 -1.74 5.74 21.12
CA TYR A 292 -1.84 4.87 19.95
C TYR A 292 -2.83 5.42 18.92
N ILE A 293 -4.03 5.84 19.37
CA ILE A 293 -5.04 6.44 18.48
C ILE A 293 -4.47 7.71 17.85
N LYS A 294 -3.79 8.56 18.65
CA LYS A 294 -3.10 9.73 18.11
C LYS A 294 -2.10 9.37 17.01
N LYS A 295 -1.29 8.32 17.23
CA LYS A 295 -0.32 7.86 16.20
C LYS A 295 -1.02 7.47 14.90
N LEU A 296 -2.16 6.80 14.98
CA LEU A 296 -2.96 6.46 13.79
C LEU A 296 -3.49 7.72 13.09
N ILE A 297 -4.01 8.67 13.84
CA ILE A 297 -4.55 9.93 13.31
C ILE A 297 -3.46 10.77 12.65
N CYS A 298 -2.29 10.87 13.28
CA CYS A 298 -1.16 11.66 12.77
C CYS A 298 -0.39 10.96 11.63
N ASN A 299 -0.80 9.77 11.21
CA ASN A 299 -0.23 9.14 10.02
C ASN A 299 -0.68 9.94 8.79
N GLY A 300 0.27 10.53 8.05
CA GLY A 300 0.03 11.42 6.92
C GLY A 300 -0.85 10.86 5.79
N ASN A 301 -1.12 9.54 5.83
CA ASN A 301 -2.01 8.86 4.88
C ASN A 301 -3.45 8.71 5.38
N THR A 302 -3.76 9.20 6.58
CA THR A 302 -5.10 9.08 7.18
C THR A 302 -6.02 10.19 6.68
N ASP A 303 -6.93 9.89 5.76
CA ASP A 303 -7.92 10.83 5.23
C ASP A 303 -9.20 10.90 6.08
N ILE A 304 -9.60 9.75 6.65
CA ILE A 304 -10.87 9.62 7.39
C ILE A 304 -10.59 9.04 8.77
N VAL A 305 -11.15 9.68 9.78
CA VAL A 305 -11.17 9.21 11.17
C VAL A 305 -12.62 9.10 11.63
N VAL A 306 -13.02 7.94 12.09
CA VAL A 306 -14.32 7.75 12.75
C VAL A 306 -14.09 7.08 14.10
N THR A 307 -14.55 7.70 15.17
CA THR A 307 -14.52 7.06 16.49
C THR A 307 -15.92 6.77 16.97
N ARG A 308 -16.15 5.52 17.36
CA ARG A 308 -17.31 5.09 18.17
C ARG A 308 -16.77 4.83 19.58
N SER A 309 -16.79 5.87 20.41
CA SER A 309 -16.12 5.90 21.69
C SER A 309 -17.05 6.46 22.79
N HIS A 310 -16.68 6.28 24.04
CA HIS A 310 -17.21 7.14 25.07
C HIS A 310 -16.67 8.55 24.88
N GLY A 311 -17.55 9.51 25.00
CA GLY A 311 -17.18 10.90 25.12
C GLY A 311 -17.56 11.40 26.51
N THR A 312 -16.74 12.21 27.11
CA THR A 312 -16.95 12.77 28.44
C THR A 312 -16.29 14.15 28.56
N THR A 313 -16.54 14.80 29.67
CA THR A 313 -16.02 16.13 29.95
C THR A 313 -15.25 16.13 31.27
N HIS A 314 -14.16 16.86 31.32
CA HIS A 314 -13.43 17.16 32.56
C HIS A 314 -13.02 18.63 32.57
N LYS A 315 -13.41 19.39 33.56
CA LYS A 315 -13.27 20.87 33.59
C LYS A 315 -13.88 21.46 32.30
N ASN A 316 -13.13 22.24 31.55
CA ASN A 316 -13.58 22.87 30.31
C ASN A 316 -13.19 22.08 29.05
N CYS A 317 -12.88 20.79 29.17
CA CYS A 317 -12.42 19.96 28.07
C CYS A 317 -13.37 18.81 27.78
N SER A 318 -13.68 18.58 26.50
CA SER A 318 -14.37 17.38 26.02
C SER A 318 -13.36 16.45 25.32
N TYR A 319 -13.37 15.19 25.67
CA TYR A 319 -12.43 14.18 25.18
C TYR A 319 -13.11 12.83 24.94
N ILE A 320 -12.41 11.89 24.34
CA ILE A 320 -12.88 10.52 24.12
C ILE A 320 -12.09 9.53 24.98
N THR A 321 -12.73 8.43 25.36
CA THR A 321 -12.06 7.28 25.97
C THR A 321 -12.42 6.00 25.25
N THR A 322 -11.49 5.06 25.21
CA THR A 322 -11.70 3.77 24.56
C THR A 322 -12.15 2.68 25.53
N ASP A 323 -11.93 2.83 26.83
CA ASP A 323 -12.30 1.83 27.84
C ASP A 323 -12.56 2.43 29.25
N ASN A 324 -13.24 3.55 29.34
CA ASN A 324 -13.59 4.19 30.63
C ASN A 324 -12.41 4.56 31.57
N LYS A 325 -11.17 4.42 31.14
CA LYS A 325 -9.97 4.78 31.88
C LYS A 325 -9.39 6.08 31.38
N THR A 326 -9.04 6.99 32.25
CA THR A 326 -8.39 8.25 31.87
C THR A 326 -7.04 8.06 31.24
N SER A 327 -6.32 6.96 31.57
CA SER A 327 -5.06 6.58 30.91
C SER A 327 -5.20 6.20 29.43
N GLU A 328 -6.41 5.90 28.98
CA GLU A 328 -6.74 5.53 27.60
C GLU A 328 -7.48 6.65 26.86
N ALA A 329 -7.59 7.81 27.50
CA ALA A 329 -8.26 8.97 26.92
C ALA A 329 -7.40 9.64 25.85
N LEU A 330 -8.07 10.17 24.82
CA LEU A 330 -7.47 11.08 23.83
C LEU A 330 -8.02 12.49 24.10
N PHE A 331 -7.12 13.38 24.47
CA PHE A 331 -7.43 14.77 24.77
C PHE A 331 -7.09 15.70 23.61
N PRO A 332 -7.76 16.86 23.49
CA PRO A 332 -7.34 17.91 22.55
C PRO A 332 -5.87 18.34 22.75
N SER A 333 -5.41 18.39 24.01
CA SER A 333 -4.02 18.75 24.37
C SER A 333 -2.95 17.73 23.91
N ASP A 334 -3.35 16.52 23.56
CA ASP A 334 -2.43 15.53 23.00
C ASP A 334 -1.91 15.96 21.62
N PHE A 335 -2.68 16.77 20.89
CA PHE A 335 -2.27 17.35 19.61
C PHE A 335 -1.63 18.73 19.87
N LYS A 336 -0.30 18.76 19.84
CA LYS A 336 0.48 19.98 20.07
C LYS A 336 0.30 20.99 18.94
N ASP A 337 0.60 22.25 19.22
CA ASP A 337 0.73 23.26 18.16
C ASP A 337 1.84 22.85 17.20
N GLY A 338 1.60 23.07 15.90
CA GLY A 338 2.50 22.61 14.83
C GLY A 338 2.28 21.16 14.37
N THR A 339 1.36 20.40 14.97
CA THR A 339 0.93 19.13 14.39
C THR A 339 0.16 19.43 13.09
N ASP A 340 0.60 18.88 11.96
CA ASP A 340 -0.11 19.03 10.69
C ASP A 340 -1.14 17.90 10.51
N LEU A 341 -2.41 18.25 10.47
CA LEU A 341 -3.54 17.36 10.19
C LEU A 341 -4.26 17.72 8.88
N SER A 342 -3.64 18.50 8.01
CA SER A 342 -4.23 18.95 6.73
C SER A 342 -4.58 17.80 5.77
N HIS A 343 -3.96 16.63 5.97
CA HIS A 343 -4.25 15.40 5.25
C HIS A 343 -5.61 14.81 5.62
N ILE A 344 -6.14 15.08 6.82
CA ILE A 344 -7.43 14.57 7.27
C ILE A 344 -8.56 15.34 6.59
N LYS A 345 -9.35 14.64 5.81
CA LYS A 345 -10.54 15.19 5.16
C LYS A 345 -11.74 15.20 6.08
N ILE A 346 -11.94 14.10 6.83
CA ILE A 346 -13.11 13.92 7.69
C ILE A 346 -12.70 13.30 9.01
N ALA A 347 -13.11 13.91 10.13
CA ALA A 347 -13.00 13.31 11.45
C ALA A 347 -14.34 13.39 12.20
N LEU A 348 -14.93 12.23 12.50
CA LEU A 348 -16.16 12.11 13.26
C LEU A 348 -15.89 11.52 14.65
N PHE A 349 -16.19 12.27 15.69
CA PHE A 349 -16.10 11.84 17.08
C PHE A 349 -17.50 11.52 17.60
N VAL A 350 -17.94 10.27 17.34
CA VAL A 350 -19.32 9.86 17.61
C VAL A 350 -19.41 9.19 18.98
N GLY A 351 -19.61 10.02 19.96
CA GLY A 351 -19.78 9.69 21.38
C GLY A 351 -20.47 10.82 22.12
N CYS A 352 -20.88 10.57 23.37
CA CYS A 352 -21.55 11.54 24.20
C CYS A 352 -20.63 12.74 24.50
N ASN A 353 -21.13 13.95 24.44
CA ASN A 353 -20.44 15.16 24.89
C ASN A 353 -19.06 15.43 24.24
N THR A 354 -18.76 14.84 23.09
CA THR A 354 -17.45 14.96 22.42
C THR A 354 -17.14 16.38 21.92
N ALA A 355 -18.16 17.24 21.82
CA ALA A 355 -18.05 18.65 21.47
C ALA A 355 -18.86 19.57 22.42
N LYS A 356 -19.07 19.17 23.69
CA LYS A 356 -19.84 19.94 24.63
C LYS A 356 -19.12 21.22 25.09
N ASN A 357 -17.86 21.11 25.42
CA ASN A 357 -17.05 22.23 25.89
C ASN A 357 -16.33 22.92 24.70
N GLU A 358 -15.88 24.16 24.93
CA GLU A 358 -15.13 24.94 23.93
C GLU A 358 -13.83 24.22 23.52
N VAL A 359 -13.11 23.67 24.49
CA VAL A 359 -11.93 22.86 24.22
C VAL A 359 -12.36 21.42 23.95
N ASN A 360 -12.36 21.03 22.68
CA ASN A 360 -12.79 19.71 22.24
C ASN A 360 -11.95 19.19 21.06
N LEU A 361 -11.97 17.86 20.85
CA LEU A 361 -11.21 17.22 19.78
C LEU A 361 -11.59 17.70 18.38
N PRO A 362 -12.88 17.78 17.99
CA PRO A 362 -13.27 18.32 16.69
C PRO A 362 -12.68 19.69 16.40
N SER A 363 -12.84 20.65 17.35
CA SER A 363 -12.32 22.00 17.22
C SER A 363 -10.79 22.00 17.10
N ARG A 364 -10.10 21.24 17.95
CA ARG A 364 -8.64 21.16 17.96
C ARG A 364 -8.09 20.59 16.65
N MET A 365 -8.66 19.50 16.14
CA MET A 365 -8.21 18.90 14.90
C MET A 365 -8.43 19.81 13.69
N ASN A 366 -9.55 20.54 13.67
CA ASN A 366 -9.79 21.52 12.62
C ASN A 366 -8.77 22.69 12.69
N ALA A 367 -8.46 23.19 13.88
CA ALA A 367 -7.44 24.23 14.08
C ALA A 367 -6.05 23.78 13.61
N LEU A 368 -5.79 22.46 13.58
CA LEU A 368 -4.54 21.86 13.08
C LEU A 368 -4.60 21.42 11.61
N GLY A 369 -5.65 21.82 10.88
CA GLY A 369 -5.74 21.66 9.43
C GLY A 369 -6.72 20.61 8.92
N ALA A 370 -7.33 19.76 9.78
CA ALA A 370 -8.34 18.81 9.33
C ALA A 370 -9.51 19.54 8.64
N LYS A 371 -9.95 19.02 7.49
CA LYS A 371 -10.88 19.78 6.61
C LYS A 371 -12.30 19.84 7.16
N TYR A 372 -12.84 18.74 7.65
CA TYR A 372 -14.16 18.69 8.28
C TYR A 372 -14.13 17.80 9.50
N THR A 373 -14.59 18.34 10.63
CA THR A 373 -14.63 17.62 11.91
C THR A 373 -15.98 17.79 12.58
N LEU A 374 -16.44 16.75 13.30
CA LEU A 374 -17.75 16.74 13.94
C LEU A 374 -17.71 16.01 15.29
N GLY A 375 -18.44 16.53 16.26
CA GLY A 375 -18.69 15.90 17.56
C GLY A 375 -20.06 16.31 18.13
N PHE A 376 -20.49 15.68 19.23
CA PHE A 376 -21.81 15.86 19.81
C PHE A 376 -21.75 16.64 21.12
N LYS A 377 -22.71 17.54 21.32
CA LYS A 377 -22.83 18.38 22.54
C LYS A 377 -23.48 17.65 23.68
N GLU A 378 -24.32 16.68 23.40
CA GLU A 378 -25.19 15.99 24.33
C GLU A 378 -24.90 14.49 24.35
N THR A 379 -25.58 13.79 25.26
CA THR A 379 -25.57 12.33 25.29
C THR A 379 -26.34 11.78 24.12
N ILE A 380 -25.74 10.84 23.40
CA ILE A 380 -26.35 10.14 22.25
C ILE A 380 -26.51 8.65 22.56
N TYR A 381 -27.60 8.04 22.09
CA TYR A 381 -27.77 6.59 22.20
C TYR A 381 -26.86 5.82 21.25
N CYS A 382 -26.43 4.63 21.68
CA CYS A 382 -25.47 3.84 20.92
C CYS A 382 -25.98 3.45 19.52
N ASN A 383 -27.23 3.04 19.39
CA ASN A 383 -27.86 2.70 18.14
C ASN A 383 -27.99 3.92 17.20
N GLU A 384 -28.35 5.07 17.75
CA GLU A 384 -28.47 6.32 16.98
C GLU A 384 -27.11 6.78 16.45
N GLY A 385 -26.07 6.72 17.28
CA GLY A 385 -24.71 7.03 16.83
C GLY A 385 -24.22 6.10 15.73
N ASN A 386 -24.55 4.81 15.79
CA ASN A 386 -24.22 3.85 14.73
C ASN A 386 -25.00 4.16 13.44
N GLU A 387 -26.29 4.49 13.56
CA GLU A 387 -27.12 4.87 12.43
C GLU A 387 -26.67 6.20 11.82
N PHE A 388 -26.27 7.16 12.65
CA PHE A 388 -25.72 8.44 12.20
C PHE A 388 -24.48 8.23 11.30
N VAL A 389 -23.51 7.45 11.79
CA VAL A 389 -22.31 7.15 11.00
C VAL A 389 -22.66 6.52 9.66
N LYS A 390 -23.55 5.53 9.67
CA LYS A 390 -24.00 4.88 8.43
C LYS A 390 -24.61 5.88 7.46
N LEU A 391 -25.62 6.66 7.90
CA LEU A 391 -26.36 7.60 7.06
C LEU A 391 -25.48 8.77 6.60
N PHE A 392 -24.56 9.25 7.45
CA PHE A 392 -23.60 10.27 7.08
C PHE A 392 -22.77 9.83 5.88
N PHE A 393 -22.16 8.63 5.93
CA PHE A 393 -21.35 8.14 4.82
C PHE A 393 -22.18 7.70 3.61
N ASP A 394 -23.43 7.26 3.81
CA ASP A 394 -24.34 6.99 2.70
C ASP A 394 -24.57 8.26 1.86
N ASN A 395 -24.83 9.38 2.52
CA ASN A 395 -25.05 10.67 1.86
C ASN A 395 -23.74 11.25 1.28
N LEU A 396 -22.66 11.21 2.06
CA LEU A 396 -21.37 11.76 1.62
C LEU A 396 -20.83 11.07 0.37
N LEU A 397 -20.88 9.73 0.35
CA LEU A 397 -20.41 8.93 -0.79
C LEU A 397 -21.36 9.00 -1.99
N ALA A 398 -22.59 9.45 -1.76
CA ALA A 398 -23.53 9.82 -2.83
C ALA A 398 -23.23 11.20 -3.45
N GLY A 399 -22.24 11.94 -2.91
CA GLY A 399 -21.80 13.23 -3.45
C GLY A 399 -22.40 14.45 -2.74
N ASN A 400 -23.10 14.28 -1.62
CA ASN A 400 -23.59 15.40 -0.83
C ASN A 400 -22.43 16.05 -0.04
N ALA A 401 -22.59 17.34 0.28
CA ALA A 401 -21.65 18.04 1.14
C ALA A 401 -21.61 17.45 2.56
N ALA A 402 -20.49 17.56 3.26
CA ALA A 402 -20.30 16.98 4.58
C ALA A 402 -21.34 17.47 5.60
N ARG A 403 -21.61 18.77 5.65
CA ARG A 403 -22.64 19.34 6.54
C ARG A 403 -24.05 18.84 6.17
N GLU A 404 -24.38 18.78 4.89
CA GLU A 404 -25.69 18.28 4.43
C GLU A 404 -25.85 16.78 4.75
N SER A 405 -24.77 16.01 4.61
CA SER A 405 -24.74 14.60 5.01
C SER A 405 -25.02 14.42 6.49
N ALA A 406 -24.45 15.28 7.36
CA ALA A 406 -24.69 15.26 8.79
C ALA A 406 -26.15 15.65 9.12
N ASN A 407 -26.65 16.72 8.53
CA ASN A 407 -28.04 17.19 8.71
C ASN A 407 -29.06 16.13 8.25
N SER A 408 -28.82 15.51 7.09
CA SER A 408 -29.71 14.48 6.57
C SER A 408 -29.72 13.23 7.45
N ALA A 409 -28.57 12.83 7.96
CA ALA A 409 -28.47 11.73 8.93
C ALA A 409 -29.26 12.03 10.22
N ALA A 410 -29.06 13.21 10.80
CA ALA A 410 -29.75 13.63 12.01
C ALA A 410 -31.29 13.70 11.81
N ARG A 411 -31.76 14.33 10.72
CA ARG A 411 -33.18 14.42 10.38
C ARG A 411 -33.83 13.05 10.21
N ALA A 412 -33.14 12.11 9.57
CA ALA A 412 -33.66 10.76 9.36
C ALA A 412 -33.83 10.00 10.71
N ILE A 413 -32.94 10.21 11.68
CA ILE A 413 -33.03 9.63 13.01
C ILE A 413 -34.11 10.31 13.83
N GLN A 414 -34.18 11.65 13.80
CA GLN A 414 -35.26 12.42 14.49
C GLN A 414 -36.64 12.02 14.04
N LYS A 415 -36.84 11.73 12.76
CA LYS A 415 -38.13 11.24 12.24
C LYS A 415 -38.58 9.95 12.91
N LYS A 416 -37.64 9.08 13.31
CA LYS A 416 -37.89 7.82 14.00
C LYS A 416 -38.00 8.00 15.51
N ASN A 417 -37.21 8.90 16.07
CA ASN A 417 -37.17 9.23 17.49
C ASN A 417 -37.15 10.75 17.70
N PRO A 418 -38.31 11.42 17.85
CA PRO A 418 -38.37 12.86 18.00
C PRO A 418 -37.66 13.41 19.26
N SER A 419 -37.43 12.58 20.27
CA SER A 419 -36.75 12.97 21.52
C SER A 419 -35.23 12.82 21.45
N THR A 420 -34.68 12.41 20.35
CA THR A 420 -33.22 12.25 20.16
C THR A 420 -32.47 13.58 20.26
N THR A 421 -31.27 13.51 20.78
CA THR A 421 -30.33 14.63 20.83
C THR A 421 -29.26 14.56 19.71
N ILE A 422 -29.44 13.65 18.75
CA ILE A 422 -28.48 13.39 17.67
C ILE A 422 -28.25 14.60 16.76
N ASP A 423 -29.18 15.55 16.72
CA ASP A 423 -29.07 16.82 16.01
C ASP A 423 -28.21 17.87 16.75
N LYS A 424 -27.90 17.63 18.03
CA LYS A 424 -27.08 18.53 18.86
C LYS A 424 -25.59 18.28 18.63
N PHE A 425 -25.16 18.33 17.37
CA PHE A 425 -23.74 18.24 17.03
C PHE A 425 -23.14 19.61 16.69
N LEU A 426 -21.80 19.68 16.82
CA LEU A 426 -21.00 20.78 16.30
C LEU A 426 -20.06 20.26 15.23
N ASP A 427 -19.93 21.02 14.17
CA ASP A 427 -18.98 20.77 13.11
C ASP A 427 -18.11 22.00 12.86
N TYR A 428 -16.90 21.72 12.41
CA TYR A 428 -15.87 22.73 12.16
C TYR A 428 -15.26 22.47 10.78
N GLY A 429 -14.76 23.53 10.16
CA GLY A 429 -14.04 23.48 8.91
C GLY A 429 -14.93 23.59 7.66
N ASP A 430 -14.53 22.92 6.57
CA ASP A 430 -15.19 23.02 5.27
C ASP A 430 -16.50 22.24 5.24
N ARG A 431 -17.59 22.94 5.48
CA ARG A 431 -18.96 22.41 5.46
C ARG A 431 -19.41 21.97 4.07
N ASN A 432 -18.81 22.53 3.03
CA ASN A 432 -19.12 22.25 1.63
C ASN A 432 -18.22 21.15 1.05
N LEU A 433 -17.39 20.52 1.88
CA LEU A 433 -16.54 19.42 1.47
C LEU A 433 -17.40 18.32 0.83
N VAL A 434 -17.22 18.13 -0.47
CA VAL A 434 -17.88 17.08 -1.24
C VAL A 434 -16.90 15.95 -1.48
N TYR A 435 -17.41 14.75 -1.31
CA TYR A 435 -16.63 13.55 -1.59
C TYR A 435 -16.78 13.21 -3.08
N LYS A 436 -15.82 13.58 -3.89
CA LYS A 436 -15.78 13.17 -5.31
C LYS A 436 -15.05 11.82 -5.43
N LYS A 437 -15.72 10.87 -6.05
CA LYS A 437 -15.14 9.57 -6.43
C LYS A 437 -13.93 9.74 -7.33
#